data_54301766d89c966b288f02c62fe06de7
#
_entry.id   54301766d89c966b288f02c62fe06de7
#
_cell.length_a   1.000
_cell.length_b   1.000
_cell.length_c   1.000
_cell.angle_alpha   90.00
_cell.angle_beta   90.00
_cell.angle_gamma   90.00
#
_symmetry.space_group_name_H-M   'P 1'
#
loop_
_entity.id
_entity.type
_entity.pdbx_description
1 polymer ?
#
loop_
_entity_poly.entity_id
_entity_poly.type
_entity_poly.pdbx_seq_one_letter_code
_entity_poly.pdbx_strand_id
1 'polypeptide(L)'
;MRRTKIVASLGPSTDDPKAMSNLIRAGIDVARINLSHGTPKDHRYRAALVQERAAKRGRPVGLLCDLQGPKIRIEGFQSGKAQLRNGKPFVIDGTLGSSEGTEERVGTTYKRLPEDVKRGDVLLLDDGSIALRVENTENKQVHTRVVVGGILLNYKGINRRGDGLSADAVTEKDREDIRFAVELGADFIGVSFV
;
A
#
# COMPACT_ATOMS: atom_id res chain seq x y z
N MET A 1 -6.49 0.98 -33.82
CA MET A 1 -5.61 1.18 -32.65
C MET A 1 -6.46 1.07 -31.39
N ARG A 2 -6.06 0.25 -30.40
CA ARG A 2 -6.80 0.07 -29.14
C ARG A 2 -6.75 1.37 -28.32
N ARG A 3 -7.90 1.88 -27.85
CA ARG A 3 -7.97 3.09 -27.01
C ARG A 3 -7.56 2.81 -25.56
N THR A 4 -7.98 1.67 -25.00
CA THR A 4 -7.64 1.25 -23.65
C THR A 4 -6.17 0.84 -23.58
N LYS A 5 -5.44 1.39 -22.60
CA LYS A 5 -4.05 1.01 -22.29
C LYS A 5 -4.04 -0.09 -21.23
N ILE A 6 -3.10 -1.02 -21.36
CA ILE A 6 -2.90 -2.10 -20.40
C ILE A 6 -1.64 -1.81 -19.59
N VAL A 7 -1.83 -1.67 -18.27
CA VAL A 7 -0.74 -1.60 -17.30
C VAL A 7 -0.57 -2.97 -16.66
N ALA A 8 0.61 -3.56 -16.75
CA ALA A 8 0.93 -4.86 -16.15
C ALA A 8 1.95 -4.69 -15.02
N SER A 9 1.58 -5.14 -13.81
CA SER A 9 2.53 -5.16 -12.68
C SER A 9 3.52 -6.30 -12.84
N LEU A 10 4.80 -5.97 -12.66
CA LEU A 10 5.91 -6.91 -12.71
C LEU A 10 6.17 -7.52 -11.33
N GLY A 11 6.58 -8.77 -11.31
CA GLY A 11 6.91 -9.53 -10.11
C GLY A 11 7.61 -10.82 -10.46
N PRO A 12 7.85 -11.73 -9.48
CA PRO A 12 8.60 -12.97 -9.71
C PRO A 12 8.08 -13.81 -10.87
N SER A 13 6.78 -13.84 -11.13
CA SER A 13 6.18 -14.57 -12.25
C SER A 13 6.52 -14.00 -13.64
N THR A 14 7.03 -12.76 -13.70
CA THR A 14 7.43 -12.09 -14.94
C THR A 14 8.96 -11.96 -15.09
N ASP A 15 9.73 -12.49 -14.15
CA ASP A 15 11.21 -12.41 -14.15
C ASP A 15 11.85 -13.32 -15.21
N ASP A 16 11.11 -14.32 -15.71
CA ASP A 16 11.55 -15.13 -16.83
C ASP A 16 11.53 -14.32 -18.15
N PRO A 17 12.63 -14.30 -18.93
CA PRO A 17 12.73 -13.57 -20.20
C PRO A 17 11.68 -13.97 -21.24
N LYS A 18 11.23 -15.24 -21.24
CA LYS A 18 10.20 -15.74 -22.14
C LYS A 18 8.81 -15.24 -21.73
N ALA A 19 8.54 -15.24 -20.41
CA ALA A 19 7.31 -14.68 -19.84
C ALA A 19 7.18 -13.18 -20.18
N MET A 20 8.26 -12.40 -19.99
CA MET A 20 8.30 -10.99 -20.35
C MET A 20 8.06 -10.77 -21.85
N SER A 21 8.70 -11.55 -22.71
CA SER A 21 8.50 -11.47 -24.17
C SER A 21 7.05 -11.78 -24.56
N ASN A 22 6.41 -12.74 -23.89
CA ASN A 22 5.00 -13.09 -24.12
C ASN A 22 4.07 -11.95 -23.67
N LEU A 23 4.35 -11.34 -22.51
CA LEU A 23 3.59 -10.21 -21.97
C LEU A 23 3.61 -9.01 -22.95
N ILE A 24 4.79 -8.65 -23.46
CA ILE A 24 4.95 -7.58 -24.46
C ILE A 24 4.24 -7.95 -25.76
N ARG A 25 4.33 -9.20 -26.20
CA ARG A 25 3.62 -9.71 -27.39
C ARG A 25 2.10 -9.65 -27.22
N ALA A 26 1.58 -9.93 -26.04
CA ALA A 26 0.17 -9.83 -25.72
C ALA A 26 -0.34 -8.38 -25.74
N GLY A 27 0.56 -7.40 -25.73
CA GLY A 27 0.23 -6.02 -26.01
C GLY A 27 0.09 -5.12 -24.78
N ILE A 28 0.88 -5.34 -23.74
CA ILE A 28 0.98 -4.34 -22.66
C ILE A 28 1.47 -3.02 -23.21
N ASP A 29 1.01 -1.93 -22.63
CA ASP A 29 1.42 -0.56 -22.98
C ASP A 29 2.37 0.02 -21.92
N VAL A 30 2.20 -0.40 -20.63
CA VAL A 30 3.01 0.05 -19.50
C VAL A 30 3.36 -1.14 -18.60
N ALA A 31 4.63 -1.25 -18.24
CA ALA A 31 5.15 -2.16 -17.23
C ALA A 31 5.26 -1.40 -15.88
N ARG A 32 4.55 -1.87 -14.84
CA ARG A 32 4.54 -1.26 -13.51
C ARG A 32 5.48 -2.01 -12.58
N ILE A 33 6.44 -1.30 -12.01
CA ILE A 33 7.29 -1.74 -10.89
C ILE A 33 6.74 -1.14 -9.60
N ASN A 34 6.30 -1.98 -8.66
CA ASN A 34 5.84 -1.55 -7.35
C ASN A 34 7.02 -1.48 -6.38
N LEU A 35 7.42 -0.27 -5.99
CA LEU A 35 8.56 -0.03 -5.10
C LEU A 35 8.26 -0.33 -3.61
N SER A 36 7.01 -0.73 -3.29
CA SER A 36 6.66 -1.22 -1.96
C SER A 36 7.20 -2.63 -1.65
N HIS A 37 7.63 -3.39 -2.66
CA HIS A 37 8.02 -4.79 -2.55
C HIS A 37 9.21 -5.10 -3.45
N GLY A 38 10.05 -6.05 -3.03
CA GLY A 38 11.26 -6.43 -3.76
C GLY A 38 12.48 -5.62 -3.36
N THR A 39 13.58 -5.84 -4.06
CA THR A 39 14.85 -5.17 -3.80
C THR A 39 15.26 -4.26 -4.98
N PRO A 40 16.14 -3.28 -4.77
CA PRO A 40 16.68 -2.48 -5.88
C PRO A 40 17.30 -3.33 -7.00
N LYS A 41 17.89 -4.49 -6.65
CA LYS A 41 18.45 -5.43 -7.62
C LYS A 41 17.35 -6.03 -8.50
N ASP A 42 16.24 -6.46 -7.91
CA ASP A 42 15.11 -7.02 -8.65
C ASP A 42 14.51 -5.99 -9.60
N HIS A 43 14.38 -4.75 -9.13
CA HIS A 43 13.81 -3.66 -9.93
C HIS A 43 14.72 -3.28 -11.11
N ARG A 44 16.05 -3.20 -10.91
CA ARG A 44 17.01 -2.97 -12.01
C ARG A 44 16.92 -4.10 -13.05
N TYR A 45 16.84 -5.34 -12.61
CA TYR A 45 16.71 -6.48 -13.50
C TYR A 45 15.42 -6.40 -14.34
N ARG A 46 14.28 -6.16 -13.70
CA ARG A 46 12.98 -6.06 -14.37
C ARG A 46 12.94 -4.89 -15.38
N ALA A 47 13.44 -3.72 -14.99
CA ALA A 47 13.52 -2.56 -15.88
C ALA A 47 14.36 -2.86 -17.12
N ALA A 48 15.57 -3.39 -16.95
CA ALA A 48 16.45 -3.79 -18.03
C ALA A 48 15.81 -4.84 -18.95
N LEU A 49 15.14 -5.83 -18.36
CA LEU A 49 14.46 -6.90 -19.10
C LEU A 49 13.32 -6.35 -19.97
N VAL A 50 12.50 -5.43 -19.44
CA VAL A 50 11.44 -4.76 -20.23
C VAL A 50 12.04 -4.00 -21.39
N GLN A 51 13.03 -3.15 -21.13
CA GLN A 51 13.67 -2.32 -22.15
C GLN A 51 14.29 -3.17 -23.27
N GLU A 52 15.03 -4.22 -22.90
CA GLU A 52 15.63 -5.15 -23.86
C GLU A 52 14.57 -5.84 -24.73
N ARG A 53 13.52 -6.37 -24.12
CA ARG A 53 12.49 -7.14 -24.83
C ARG A 53 11.59 -6.26 -25.68
N ALA A 54 11.29 -5.03 -25.23
CA ALA A 54 10.56 -4.04 -25.98
C ALA A 54 11.35 -3.60 -27.24
N ALA A 55 12.65 -3.30 -27.08
CA ALA A 55 13.54 -2.96 -28.19
C ALA A 55 13.65 -4.08 -29.23
N LYS A 56 13.87 -5.33 -28.80
CA LYS A 56 13.91 -6.49 -29.70
C LYS A 56 12.63 -6.69 -30.51
N ARG A 57 11.51 -6.22 -29.98
CA ARG A 57 10.21 -6.34 -30.65
C ARG A 57 9.81 -5.12 -31.47
N GLY A 58 10.58 -4.04 -31.40
CA GLY A 58 10.25 -2.77 -32.06
C GLY A 58 8.95 -2.15 -31.52
N ARG A 59 8.59 -2.46 -30.26
CA ARG A 59 7.36 -1.95 -29.64
C ARG A 59 7.70 -1.19 -28.35
N PRO A 60 7.38 0.11 -28.25
CA PRO A 60 7.60 0.86 -27.01
C PRO A 60 6.65 0.34 -25.91
N VAL A 61 7.21 0.17 -24.71
CA VAL A 61 6.49 -0.14 -23.47
C VAL A 61 6.98 0.85 -22.43
N GLY A 62 6.08 1.66 -21.88
CA GLY A 62 6.41 2.64 -20.83
C GLY A 62 6.74 1.93 -19.52
N LEU A 63 7.67 2.49 -18.75
CA LEU A 63 8.05 2.02 -17.43
C LEU A 63 7.43 2.94 -16.36
N LEU A 64 6.55 2.40 -15.51
CA LEU A 64 5.94 3.10 -14.38
C LEU A 64 6.54 2.58 -13.07
N CYS A 65 7.18 3.46 -12.32
CA CYS A 65 7.57 3.19 -10.93
C CYS A 65 6.49 3.73 -9.99
N ASP A 66 5.88 2.84 -9.21
CA ASP A 66 4.79 3.14 -8.29
C ASP A 66 5.34 3.21 -6.86
N LEU A 67 5.30 4.42 -6.29
CA LEU A 67 5.82 4.72 -4.96
C LEU A 67 4.98 4.07 -3.87
N GLN A 68 5.61 3.83 -2.72
CA GLN A 68 4.92 3.24 -1.58
C GLN A 68 3.92 4.20 -0.94
N GLY A 69 4.25 5.49 -0.87
CA GLY A 69 3.49 6.50 -0.13
C GLY A 69 3.48 6.27 1.39
N PRO A 70 2.71 7.06 2.12
CA PRO A 70 2.53 6.91 3.56
C PRO A 70 1.65 5.70 3.86
N LYS A 71 2.24 4.52 3.89
CA LYS A 71 1.53 3.25 4.09
C LYS A 71 1.06 3.11 5.53
N ILE A 72 -0.06 3.73 5.86
CA ILE A 72 -0.67 3.68 7.18
C ILE A 72 -1.31 2.32 7.38
N ARG A 73 -0.83 1.60 8.41
CA ARG A 73 -1.28 0.25 8.74
C ARG A 73 -1.49 0.07 10.23
N ILE A 74 -2.31 -0.91 10.60
CA ILE A 74 -2.22 -1.48 11.94
C ILE A 74 -0.92 -2.27 12.09
N GLU A 75 -0.47 -2.41 13.31
CA GLU A 75 0.58 -3.35 13.70
C GLU A 75 0.06 -4.80 13.74
N GLY A 76 0.84 -5.72 14.30
CA GLY A 76 0.46 -7.13 14.40
C GLY A 76 -0.28 -7.47 15.68
N PHE A 77 -1.03 -8.55 15.62
CA PHE A 77 -1.66 -9.22 16.77
C PHE A 77 -0.78 -10.36 17.27
N GLN A 78 -0.79 -10.60 18.58
CA GLN A 78 -0.08 -11.73 19.19
C GLN A 78 -0.50 -13.08 18.59
N SER A 79 -1.79 -13.23 18.27
CA SER A 79 -2.38 -14.44 17.66
C SER A 79 -2.37 -14.40 16.11
N GLY A 80 -1.79 -13.38 15.48
CA GLY A 80 -1.80 -13.19 14.03
C GLY A 80 -3.08 -12.57 13.49
N LYS A 81 -4.14 -12.48 14.28
CA LYS A 81 -5.46 -11.95 13.91
C LYS A 81 -6.30 -11.55 15.13
N ALA A 82 -7.36 -10.77 14.90
CA ALA A 82 -8.41 -10.52 15.89
C ALA A 82 -9.79 -10.70 15.26
N GLN A 83 -10.76 -11.22 16.03
CA GLN A 83 -12.16 -11.32 15.62
C GLN A 83 -12.93 -10.10 16.12
N LEU A 84 -13.16 -9.13 15.27
CA LEU A 84 -13.95 -7.94 15.60
C LEU A 84 -15.44 -8.22 15.46
N ARG A 85 -16.22 -7.88 16.50
CA ARG A 85 -17.69 -8.08 16.53
C ARG A 85 -18.42 -6.76 16.51
N ASN A 86 -19.46 -6.64 15.68
CA ASN A 86 -20.29 -5.44 15.59
C ASN A 86 -20.77 -4.97 16.98
N GLY A 87 -20.71 -3.66 17.19
CA GLY A 87 -21.13 -3.02 18.43
C GLY A 87 -20.14 -3.13 19.59
N LYS A 88 -19.05 -3.86 19.47
CA LYS A 88 -18.02 -3.97 20.51
C LYS A 88 -17.00 -2.84 20.43
N PRO A 89 -16.41 -2.41 21.57
CA PRO A 89 -15.31 -1.48 21.56
C PRO A 89 -14.06 -2.12 20.94
N PHE A 90 -13.22 -1.28 20.32
CA PHE A 90 -11.88 -1.65 19.86
C PHE A 90 -10.97 -0.42 19.88
N VAL A 91 -9.73 -0.57 20.30
CA VAL A 91 -8.80 0.55 20.45
C VAL A 91 -7.65 0.44 19.43
N ILE A 92 -7.38 1.55 18.73
CA ILE A 92 -6.14 1.71 17.97
C ILE A 92 -5.19 2.51 18.84
N ASP A 93 -4.08 1.90 19.24
CA ASP A 93 -3.16 2.43 20.25
C ASP A 93 -1.82 2.85 19.61
N GLY A 94 -1.56 4.14 19.56
CA GLY A 94 -0.31 4.69 19.01
C GLY A 94 0.95 4.32 19.82
N THR A 95 0.79 3.79 21.04
CA THR A 95 1.93 3.42 21.92
C THR A 95 2.32 1.94 21.79
N LEU A 96 1.43 1.08 21.29
CA LEU A 96 1.74 -0.34 21.12
C LEU A 96 2.80 -0.56 20.02
N GLY A 97 3.68 -1.52 20.30
CA GLY A 97 4.67 -2.01 19.36
C GLY A 97 4.12 -3.04 18.38
N SER A 98 5.02 -3.53 17.54
CA SER A 98 4.72 -4.59 16.59
C SER A 98 4.37 -5.90 17.32
N SER A 99 3.31 -6.58 16.88
CA SER A 99 2.85 -7.88 17.41
C SER A 99 2.36 -7.89 18.86
N GLU A 100 2.00 -6.72 19.41
CA GLU A 100 1.43 -6.61 20.77
C GLU A 100 -0.11 -6.52 20.77
N GLY A 101 -0.74 -6.54 19.61
CA GLY A 101 -2.20 -6.45 19.48
C GLY A 101 -2.92 -7.63 20.08
N THR A 102 -4.15 -7.37 20.57
CA THR A 102 -5.09 -8.35 21.15
C THR A 102 -6.45 -8.25 20.46
N GLU A 103 -7.47 -8.98 20.93
CA GLU A 103 -8.84 -8.82 20.42
C GLU A 103 -9.50 -7.49 20.82
N GLU A 104 -8.90 -6.72 21.74
CA GLU A 104 -9.44 -5.46 22.23
C GLU A 104 -8.71 -4.23 21.68
N ARG A 105 -7.45 -4.39 21.26
CA ARG A 105 -6.63 -3.28 20.77
C ARG A 105 -5.52 -3.72 19.84
N VAL A 106 -5.05 -2.80 19.01
CA VAL A 106 -3.90 -3.01 18.11
C VAL A 106 -3.11 -1.71 17.94
N GLY A 107 -1.81 -1.82 17.71
CA GLY A 107 -0.96 -0.71 17.38
C GLY A 107 -1.20 -0.15 15.97
N THR A 108 -0.64 1.02 15.69
CA THR A 108 -0.60 1.61 14.35
C THR A 108 0.78 2.11 14.00
N THR A 109 1.17 1.98 12.73
CA THR A 109 2.42 2.56 12.20
C THR A 109 2.37 4.08 12.18
N TYR A 110 1.17 4.67 12.08
CA TYR A 110 0.96 6.10 12.05
C TYR A 110 0.61 6.64 13.45
N LYS A 111 1.65 7.09 14.17
CA LYS A 111 1.54 7.49 15.57
C LYS A 111 0.73 8.78 15.80
N ARG A 112 0.53 9.58 14.74
CA ARG A 112 -0.31 10.80 14.77
C ARG A 112 -1.78 10.53 14.49
N LEU A 113 -2.21 9.28 14.25
CA LEU A 113 -3.60 8.95 13.99
C LEU A 113 -4.59 9.56 15.01
N PRO A 114 -4.32 9.57 16.34
CA PRO A 114 -5.21 10.19 17.31
C PRO A 114 -5.39 11.72 17.16
N GLU A 115 -4.43 12.41 16.52
CA GLU A 115 -4.48 13.84 16.25
C GLU A 115 -5.31 14.16 15.00
N ASP A 116 -5.37 13.21 14.06
CA ASP A 116 -6.01 13.38 12.77
C ASP A 116 -7.49 13.02 12.76
N VAL A 117 -7.94 12.29 13.78
CA VAL A 117 -9.33 11.79 13.84
C VAL A 117 -10.11 12.41 14.99
N LYS A 118 -11.41 12.56 14.81
CA LYS A 118 -12.33 13.10 15.81
C LYS A 118 -13.54 12.19 15.99
N ARG A 119 -14.26 12.40 17.08
CA ARG A 119 -15.52 11.69 17.35
C ARG A 119 -16.46 11.73 16.15
N GLY A 120 -16.96 10.57 15.75
CA GLY A 120 -17.88 10.40 14.62
C GLY A 120 -17.18 9.97 13.32
N ASP A 121 -15.88 10.19 13.19
CA ASP A 121 -15.12 9.71 12.02
C ASP A 121 -15.22 8.18 11.90
N VAL A 122 -15.12 7.69 10.67
CA VAL A 122 -15.15 6.26 10.39
C VAL A 122 -13.78 5.86 9.82
N LEU A 123 -13.11 4.95 10.51
CA LEU A 123 -11.90 4.32 10.03
C LEU A 123 -12.25 3.05 9.27
N LEU A 124 -11.65 2.89 8.10
CA LEU A 124 -11.79 1.74 7.23
C LEU A 124 -10.50 0.92 7.30
N LEU A 125 -10.61 -0.35 7.64
CA LEU A 125 -9.51 -1.28 7.71
C LEU A 125 -9.68 -2.36 6.66
N ASP A 126 -8.56 -2.95 6.21
CA ASP A 126 -8.53 -4.02 5.21
C ASP A 126 -9.37 -3.68 3.98
N ASP A 127 -9.00 -2.58 3.32
CA ASP A 127 -9.67 -2.04 2.12
C ASP A 127 -11.18 -1.80 2.28
N GLY A 128 -11.60 -1.50 3.51
CA GLY A 128 -12.99 -1.21 3.86
C GLY A 128 -13.82 -2.42 4.25
N SER A 129 -13.23 -3.62 4.32
CA SER A 129 -13.91 -4.83 4.82
C SER A 129 -14.34 -4.70 6.27
N ILE A 130 -13.63 -3.88 7.07
CA ILE A 130 -13.92 -3.58 8.47
C ILE A 130 -14.08 -2.08 8.62
N ALA A 131 -15.08 -1.66 9.41
CA ALA A 131 -15.34 -0.26 9.71
C ALA A 131 -15.45 -0.01 11.21
N LEU A 132 -14.70 0.98 11.70
CA LEU A 132 -14.68 1.40 13.09
C LEU A 132 -15.13 2.86 13.17
N ARG A 133 -16.07 3.17 14.07
CA ARG A 133 -16.46 4.55 14.37
C ARG A 133 -15.68 5.07 15.57
N VAL A 134 -15.03 6.20 15.42
CA VAL A 134 -14.33 6.90 16.50
C VAL A 134 -15.31 7.41 17.53
N GLU A 135 -15.13 7.04 18.80
CA GLU A 135 -15.91 7.54 19.94
C GLU A 135 -15.16 8.61 20.72
N ASN A 136 -13.85 8.44 20.90
CA ASN A 136 -12.99 9.36 21.62
C ASN A 136 -11.53 9.17 21.21
N THR A 137 -10.71 10.19 21.45
CA THR A 137 -9.24 10.12 21.33
C THR A 137 -8.61 10.65 22.62
N GLU A 138 -7.75 9.88 23.26
CA GLU A 138 -7.03 10.26 24.46
C GLU A 138 -5.74 9.44 24.61
N ASN A 139 -4.73 9.97 25.28
CA ASN A 139 -3.48 9.26 25.62
C ASN A 139 -2.83 8.52 24.42
N LYS A 140 -2.83 9.15 23.23
CA LYS A 140 -2.36 8.54 21.96
C LYS A 140 -3.16 7.31 21.52
N GLN A 141 -4.38 7.15 22.00
CA GLN A 141 -5.31 6.07 21.65
C GLN A 141 -6.52 6.62 20.92
N VAL A 142 -7.05 5.84 19.98
CA VAL A 142 -8.31 6.07 19.30
C VAL A 142 -9.28 5.00 19.78
N HIS A 143 -10.22 5.39 20.63
CA HIS A 143 -11.29 4.53 21.12
C HIS A 143 -12.39 4.47 20.06
N THR A 144 -12.73 3.28 19.63
CA THR A 144 -13.68 3.08 18.55
C THR A 144 -14.75 2.07 18.90
N ARG A 145 -15.83 2.10 18.13
CA ARG A 145 -16.86 1.06 18.11
C ARG A 145 -16.90 0.39 16.76
N VAL A 146 -16.90 -0.93 16.74
CA VAL A 146 -16.99 -1.72 15.52
C VAL A 146 -18.35 -1.52 14.87
N VAL A 147 -18.38 -0.96 13.66
CA VAL A 147 -19.58 -0.78 12.83
C VAL A 147 -19.76 -1.97 11.91
N VAL A 148 -18.68 -2.38 11.25
CA VAL A 148 -18.61 -3.59 10.43
C VAL A 148 -17.46 -4.42 10.95
N GLY A 149 -17.76 -5.57 11.51
CA GLY A 149 -16.78 -6.50 12.07
C GLY A 149 -16.35 -7.56 11.06
N GLY A 150 -15.41 -8.39 11.50
CA GLY A 150 -14.83 -9.46 10.70
C GLY A 150 -13.51 -9.94 11.29
N ILE A 151 -12.81 -10.79 10.57
CA ILE A 151 -11.44 -11.22 10.93
C ILE A 151 -10.47 -10.15 10.43
N LEU A 152 -9.77 -9.50 11.35
CA LEU A 152 -8.71 -8.52 11.05
C LEU A 152 -7.35 -9.20 11.19
N LEU A 153 -6.62 -9.29 10.08
CA LEU A 153 -5.26 -9.85 10.04
C LEU A 153 -4.21 -8.78 10.34
N ASN A 154 -2.96 -9.21 10.58
CA ASN A 154 -1.81 -8.34 10.80
C ASN A 154 -1.57 -7.36 9.65
N TYR A 155 -1.08 -6.18 9.98
CA TYR A 155 -0.52 -5.19 9.05
C TYR A 155 -1.48 -4.70 7.95
N LYS A 156 -2.79 -4.75 8.22
CA LYS A 156 -3.81 -4.24 7.30
C LYS A 156 -3.84 -2.73 7.25
N GLY A 157 -4.18 -2.17 6.09
CA GLY A 157 -4.28 -0.73 5.89
C GLY A 157 -5.35 -0.08 6.76
N ILE A 158 -5.12 1.18 7.15
CA ILE A 158 -6.11 2.05 7.77
C ILE A 158 -6.32 3.27 6.87
N ASN A 159 -7.57 3.59 6.60
CA ASN A 159 -7.99 4.83 5.92
C ASN A 159 -9.10 5.51 6.73
N ARG A 160 -9.22 6.83 6.62
CA ARG A 160 -10.38 7.56 7.10
C ARG A 160 -11.38 7.74 5.96
N ARG A 161 -12.66 7.49 6.22
CA ARG A 161 -13.72 7.70 5.24
C ARG A 161 -13.91 9.19 4.97
N GLY A 162 -13.89 9.60 3.71
CA GLY A 162 -14.05 10.99 3.28
C GLY A 162 -12.71 11.67 3.09
N ASP A 163 -12.23 12.37 4.10
CA ASP A 163 -10.96 13.11 4.03
C ASP A 163 -9.76 12.22 4.38
N GLY A 164 -8.61 12.53 3.79
CA GLY A 164 -7.35 11.84 4.09
C GLY A 164 -6.84 12.07 5.52
N LEU A 165 -5.82 11.32 5.90
CA LEU A 165 -5.01 11.56 7.09
C LEU A 165 -3.91 12.56 6.75
N SER A 166 -3.41 13.32 7.75
CA SER A 166 -2.42 14.39 7.53
C SER A 166 -0.98 13.87 7.30
N ALA A 167 -0.83 12.61 6.90
CA ALA A 167 0.47 12.06 6.53
C ALA A 167 0.98 12.71 5.24
N ASP A 168 2.28 13.02 5.19
CA ASP A 168 2.89 13.55 3.98
C ASP A 168 2.69 12.57 2.82
N ALA A 169 2.16 13.06 1.70
CA ALA A 169 1.92 12.24 0.51
C ALA A 169 3.22 11.64 -0.07
N VAL A 170 4.36 12.29 0.16
CA VAL A 170 5.69 11.84 -0.25
C VAL A 170 6.56 11.67 0.98
N THR A 171 6.85 10.43 1.34
CA THR A 171 7.74 10.07 2.45
C THR A 171 9.23 10.25 2.09
N GLU A 172 10.14 10.17 3.08
CA GLU A 172 11.58 10.20 2.77
C GLU A 172 11.99 9.00 1.92
N LYS A 173 11.43 7.81 2.17
CA LYS A 173 11.61 6.65 1.30
C LYS A 173 11.17 6.93 -0.13
N ASP A 174 10.03 7.59 -0.32
CA ASP A 174 9.55 7.91 -1.66
C ASP A 174 10.50 8.89 -2.37
N ARG A 175 11.16 9.81 -1.66
CA ARG A 175 12.19 10.71 -2.23
C ARG A 175 13.41 9.93 -2.74
N GLU A 176 13.82 8.90 -2.02
CA GLU A 176 14.88 7.97 -2.45
C GLU A 176 14.42 7.14 -3.65
N ASP A 177 13.20 6.60 -3.57
CA ASP A 177 12.59 5.80 -4.65
C ASP A 177 12.38 6.62 -5.93
N ILE A 178 12.07 7.92 -5.84
CA ILE A 178 12.01 8.83 -7.01
C ILE A 178 13.38 8.94 -7.70
N ARG A 179 14.45 9.16 -6.94
CA ARG A 179 15.81 9.20 -7.51
C ARG A 179 16.15 7.88 -8.19
N PHE A 180 15.84 6.78 -7.52
CA PHE A 180 16.04 5.44 -8.07
C PHE A 180 15.20 5.17 -9.33
N ALA A 181 13.95 5.63 -9.39
CA ALA A 181 13.09 5.52 -10.57
C ALA A 181 13.68 6.28 -11.78
N VAL A 182 14.25 7.46 -11.55
CA VAL A 182 14.96 8.22 -12.59
C VAL A 182 16.19 7.45 -13.09
N GLU A 183 16.99 6.84 -12.19
CA GLU A 183 18.12 5.98 -12.58
C GLU A 183 17.69 4.76 -13.40
N LEU A 184 16.50 4.21 -13.14
CA LEU A 184 15.93 3.10 -13.92
C LEU A 184 15.46 3.53 -15.33
N GLY A 185 15.38 4.84 -15.61
CA GLY A 185 14.80 5.37 -16.83
C GLY A 185 13.28 5.23 -16.86
N ALA A 186 12.61 5.44 -15.73
CA ALA A 186 11.14 5.40 -15.66
C ALA A 186 10.52 6.53 -16.50
N ASP A 187 9.51 6.20 -17.29
CA ASP A 187 8.70 7.17 -18.05
C ASP A 187 7.64 7.83 -17.16
N PHE A 188 7.20 7.13 -16.11
CA PHE A 188 6.14 7.57 -15.20
C PHE A 188 6.50 7.24 -13.77
N ILE A 189 6.10 8.13 -12.85
CA ILE A 189 6.14 7.91 -11.41
C ILE A 189 4.71 8.02 -10.88
N GLY A 190 4.23 6.97 -10.23
CA GLY A 190 2.94 6.94 -9.52
C GLY A 190 3.13 7.37 -8.07
N VAL A 191 2.50 8.48 -7.67
CA VAL A 191 2.48 8.92 -6.27
C VAL A 191 1.22 8.37 -5.62
N SER A 192 1.39 7.53 -4.58
CA SER A 192 0.29 6.90 -3.86
C SER A 192 -0.23 7.80 -2.74
N PHE A 193 -1.52 7.74 -2.50
CA PHE A 193 -2.18 8.46 -1.39
C PHE A 193 -2.07 10.01 -1.46
N VAL A 194 -2.29 10.58 -2.63
CA VAL A 194 -2.42 12.04 -2.84
C VAL A 194 -3.84 12.54 -2.63
#